data_2aae673efee6d05c8a8b7016f23b793f
#
_entry.id   2aae673efee6d05c8a8b7016f23b793f
#
_cell.length_a   1.000
_cell.length_b   1.000
_cell.length_c   1.000
_cell.angle_alpha   90.00
_cell.angle_beta   90.00
_cell.angle_gamma   90.00
#
_symmetry.space_group_name_H-M   'P 1'
#
loop_
_entity.id
_entity.type
_entity.pdbx_description
1 polymer ?
#
loop_
_entity_poly.entity_id
_entity_poly.type
_entity_poly.pdbx_seq_one_letter_code
_entity_poly.pdbx_strand_id
1 'polypeptide(L)'
;MTHPEREAGGMMTTSYLSFPPSTTVKETLEKFRQEAANVDLVYYVYVTDDEERLLGVVTLRDLILADQDKKLEELMDERVISVKLDDKEDTIAEHFAKYAVTAIPVVDENERMQGTIMFKNLLEVVAPHLGQ
;
A
#
# COMPACT_ATOMS: atom_id res chain seq x y z
N MET A 1 -16.09 1.18 -12.50
CA MET A 1 -15.52 2.20 -13.37
C MET A 1 -14.05 1.90 -13.65
N THR A 2 -13.64 1.93 -14.90
CA THR A 2 -12.25 1.69 -15.26
C THR A 2 -11.48 3.00 -15.29
N HIS A 3 -10.23 2.94 -14.84
CA HIS A 3 -9.34 4.09 -14.86
C HIS A 3 -8.37 3.96 -16.03
N PRO A 4 -7.90 5.08 -16.61
CA PRO A 4 -6.89 5.03 -17.65
C PRO A 4 -5.63 4.30 -17.18
N GLU A 5 -5.05 3.53 -18.08
CA GLU A 5 -3.86 2.72 -17.81
C GLU A 5 -2.68 3.52 -17.22
N ARG A 6 -2.54 4.78 -17.66
CA ARG A 6 -1.42 5.63 -17.23
C ARG A 6 -1.74 6.53 -16.04
N GLU A 7 -2.86 6.28 -15.38
CA GLU A 7 -3.21 6.92 -14.13
C GLU A 7 -3.10 5.94 -12.99
N ALA A 8 -2.94 6.44 -11.77
CA ALA A 8 -2.78 5.62 -10.58
C ALA A 8 -3.88 4.55 -10.47
N GLY A 9 -5.13 4.94 -10.71
CA GLY A 9 -6.26 4.00 -10.63
C GLY A 9 -6.16 2.85 -11.62
N GLY A 10 -5.50 3.06 -12.77
CA GLY A 10 -5.30 2.01 -13.77
C GLY A 10 -4.08 1.13 -13.52
N MET A 11 -3.14 1.61 -12.71
CA MET A 11 -1.91 0.86 -12.37
C MET A 11 -2.04 0.05 -11.10
N MET A 12 -2.87 0.50 -10.17
CA MET A 12 -2.92 -0.06 -8.82
C MET A 12 -3.43 -1.49 -8.78
N THR A 13 -2.99 -2.23 -7.76
CA THR A 13 -3.61 -3.48 -7.37
C THR A 13 -4.51 -3.23 -6.18
N THR A 14 -5.62 -3.98 -6.08
CA THR A 14 -6.50 -3.94 -4.92
C THR A 14 -6.17 -5.04 -3.92
N SER A 15 -5.16 -5.86 -4.22
CA SER A 15 -4.70 -6.95 -3.36
C SER A 15 -3.70 -6.41 -2.32
N TYR A 16 -4.21 -5.75 -1.30
CA TYR A 16 -3.41 -5.23 -0.21
C TYR A 16 -4.09 -5.56 1.12
N LEU A 17 -3.34 -5.45 2.21
CA LEU A 17 -3.87 -5.68 3.55
C LEU A 17 -3.99 -4.37 4.31
N SER A 18 -5.15 -4.14 4.90
CA SER A 18 -5.38 -2.99 5.77
C SER A 18 -6.11 -3.43 7.03
N PHE A 19 -5.83 -2.74 8.13
CA PHE A 19 -6.36 -3.09 9.44
C PHE A 19 -6.66 -1.83 10.25
N PRO A 20 -7.61 -1.92 11.19
CA PRO A 20 -7.82 -0.84 12.16
C PRO A 20 -6.59 -0.61 13.04
N PRO A 21 -6.42 0.60 13.59
CA PRO A 21 -5.27 0.93 14.44
C PRO A 21 -5.13 0.06 15.70
N SER A 22 -6.24 -0.45 16.20
CA SER A 22 -6.25 -1.26 17.43
C SER A 22 -5.87 -2.72 17.20
N THR A 23 -5.67 -3.14 15.95
CA THR A 23 -5.27 -4.51 15.63
C THR A 23 -3.88 -4.79 16.19
N THR A 24 -3.71 -5.96 16.81
CA THR A 24 -2.40 -6.34 17.36
C THR A 24 -1.49 -6.89 16.28
N VAL A 25 -0.19 -6.91 16.57
CA VAL A 25 0.81 -7.54 15.69
C VAL A 25 0.46 -9.01 15.48
N LYS A 26 0.07 -9.71 16.55
CA LYS A 26 -0.33 -11.12 16.45
C LYS A 26 -1.47 -11.33 15.47
N GLU A 27 -2.55 -10.55 15.62
CA GLU A 27 -3.71 -10.64 14.73
C GLU A 27 -3.33 -10.33 13.28
N THR A 28 -2.47 -9.33 13.09
CA THR A 28 -2.01 -8.94 11.75
C THR A 28 -1.22 -10.07 11.09
N LEU A 29 -0.30 -10.68 11.82
CA LEU A 29 0.52 -11.77 11.28
C LEU A 29 -0.31 -13.01 10.99
N GLU A 30 -1.33 -13.30 11.81
CA GLU A 30 -2.24 -14.41 11.56
C GLU A 30 -3.02 -14.21 10.25
N LYS A 31 -3.52 -13.00 10.04
CA LYS A 31 -4.24 -12.66 8.81
C LYS A 31 -3.31 -12.69 7.62
N PHE A 32 -2.10 -12.18 7.78
CA PHE A 32 -1.07 -12.22 6.73
C PHE A 32 -0.83 -13.66 6.27
N ARG A 33 -0.69 -14.59 7.21
CA ARG A 33 -0.48 -16.01 6.87
C ARG A 33 -1.65 -16.59 6.10
N GLN A 34 -2.88 -16.23 6.47
CA GLN A 34 -4.08 -16.71 5.79
C GLN A 34 -4.18 -16.17 4.35
N GLU A 35 -3.75 -14.94 4.13
CA GLU A 35 -3.92 -14.25 2.85
C GLU A 35 -2.68 -14.27 1.95
N ALA A 36 -1.56 -14.79 2.44
CA ALA A 36 -0.28 -14.70 1.73
C ALA A 36 -0.31 -15.30 0.33
N ALA A 37 -1.15 -16.32 0.12
CA ALA A 37 -1.29 -16.96 -1.19
C ALA A 37 -2.16 -16.16 -2.16
N ASN A 38 -2.93 -15.19 -1.65
CA ASN A 38 -3.94 -14.45 -2.42
C ASN A 38 -3.56 -13.00 -2.70
N VAL A 39 -2.46 -12.53 -2.13
CA VAL A 39 -2.00 -11.15 -2.34
C VAL A 39 -0.62 -11.18 -2.98
N ASP A 40 -0.33 -10.11 -3.73
CA ASP A 40 0.99 -9.92 -4.29
C ASP A 40 2.00 -9.70 -3.16
N LEU A 41 3.28 -9.75 -3.51
CA LEU A 41 4.36 -9.56 -2.54
C LEU A 41 4.10 -8.33 -1.68
N VAL A 42 3.94 -8.53 -0.38
CA VAL A 42 3.55 -7.49 0.56
C VAL A 42 4.76 -7.00 1.35
N TYR A 43 5.09 -5.72 1.20
CA TYR A 43 6.13 -5.08 1.99
C TYR A 43 5.55 -4.24 3.12
N TYR A 44 4.30 -3.83 2.97
CA TYR A 44 3.62 -2.92 3.89
C TYR A 44 2.23 -3.42 4.24
N VAL A 45 1.85 -3.13 5.47
CA VAL A 45 0.47 -3.27 5.93
C VAL A 45 -0.05 -1.86 6.18
N TYR A 46 -1.23 -1.57 5.69
CA TYR A 46 -1.83 -0.25 5.83
C TYR A 46 -2.76 -0.21 7.02
N VAL A 47 -2.82 0.95 7.67
CA VAL A 47 -3.69 1.18 8.82
C VAL A 47 -4.75 2.18 8.38
N THR A 48 -6.01 1.79 8.51
CA THR A 48 -7.16 2.61 8.07
C THR A 48 -8.17 2.76 9.19
N ASP A 49 -8.94 3.85 9.14
CA ASP A 49 -10.02 4.08 10.12
C ASP A 49 -11.32 3.42 9.66
N ASP A 50 -12.41 3.67 10.39
CA ASP A 50 -13.73 3.08 10.13
C ASP A 50 -14.29 3.46 8.76
N GLU A 51 -13.81 4.54 8.17
CA GLU A 51 -14.23 5.01 6.84
C GLU A 51 -13.21 4.65 5.77
N GLU A 52 -12.27 3.77 6.09
CA GLU A 52 -11.19 3.32 5.21
C GLU A 52 -10.19 4.43 4.84
N ARG A 53 -10.13 5.50 5.63
CA ARG A 53 -9.14 6.54 5.42
C ARG A 53 -7.77 6.06 5.88
N LEU A 54 -6.76 6.33 5.07
CA LEU A 54 -5.39 5.90 5.34
C LEU A 54 -4.80 6.72 6.49
N LEU A 55 -4.44 6.03 7.57
CA LEU A 55 -3.87 6.64 8.78
C LEU A 55 -2.37 6.46 8.87
N GLY A 56 -1.87 5.35 8.38
CA GLY A 56 -0.46 5.04 8.51
C GLY A 56 -0.06 3.77 7.79
N VAL A 57 1.22 3.45 7.88
CA VAL A 57 1.78 2.25 7.26
C VAL A 57 2.73 1.58 8.25
N VAL A 58 2.73 0.25 8.23
CA VAL A 58 3.65 -0.56 9.03
C VAL A 58 4.40 -1.48 8.08
N THR A 59 5.72 -1.54 8.19
CA THR A 59 6.50 -2.43 7.34
C THR A 59 6.44 -3.86 7.88
N LEU A 60 6.62 -4.84 7.00
CA LEU A 60 6.69 -6.24 7.41
C LEU A 60 7.83 -6.44 8.41
N ARG A 61 8.93 -5.75 8.23
CA ARG A 61 10.05 -5.81 9.15
C ARG A 61 9.66 -5.37 10.56
N ASP A 62 8.91 -4.26 10.67
CA ASP A 62 8.45 -3.76 11.96
C ASP A 62 7.55 -4.78 12.66
N LEU A 63 6.69 -5.46 11.90
CA LEU A 63 5.82 -6.49 12.44
C LEU A 63 6.61 -7.67 12.99
N ILE A 64 7.64 -8.09 12.28
CA ILE A 64 8.46 -9.23 12.68
C ILE A 64 9.25 -8.93 13.96
N LEU A 65 9.71 -7.69 14.10
CA LEU A 65 10.56 -7.29 15.24
C LEU A 65 9.77 -6.86 16.47
N ALA A 66 8.48 -6.57 16.33
CA ALA A 66 7.66 -6.06 17.43
C ALA A 66 7.13 -7.18 18.32
N ASP A 67 6.82 -6.83 19.57
CA ASP A 67 6.10 -7.74 20.46
C ASP A 67 4.70 -7.98 19.91
N GLN A 68 4.19 -9.20 20.08
CA GLN A 68 2.94 -9.62 19.48
C GLN A 68 1.69 -8.91 20.03
N ASP A 69 1.80 -8.36 21.23
CA ASP A 69 0.68 -7.65 21.88
C ASP A 69 0.63 -6.17 21.53
N LYS A 70 1.61 -5.65 20.80
CA LYS A 70 1.61 -4.27 20.34
C LYS A 70 0.49 -4.05 19.32
N LYS A 71 -0.09 -2.86 19.35
CA LYS A 71 -1.10 -2.46 18.37
C LYS A 71 -0.44 -1.74 17.20
N LEU A 72 -1.04 -1.83 16.03
CA LEU A 72 -0.50 -1.19 14.83
C LEU A 72 -0.33 0.31 15.02
N GLU A 73 -1.23 0.96 15.75
CA GLU A 73 -1.12 2.40 16.02
C GLU A 73 0.15 2.79 16.76
N GLU A 74 0.74 1.85 17.50
CA GLU A 74 1.99 2.07 18.22
C GLU A 74 3.22 1.95 17.32
N LEU A 75 3.07 1.30 16.16
CA LEU A 75 4.17 1.01 15.24
C LEU A 75 4.15 1.83 13.97
N MET A 76 2.96 2.29 13.56
CA MET A 76 2.78 2.88 12.24
C MET A 76 3.53 4.20 12.07
N ASP A 77 3.96 4.43 10.81
CA ASP A 77 4.44 5.72 10.40
C ASP A 77 3.24 6.48 9.80
N GLU A 78 2.91 7.62 10.38
CA GLU A 78 1.78 8.43 9.94
C GLU A 78 2.14 9.33 8.76
N ARG A 79 3.42 9.45 8.45
CA ARG A 79 3.89 10.25 7.30
C ARG A 79 3.87 9.39 6.05
N VAL A 80 2.66 9.09 5.57
CA VAL A 80 2.47 8.20 4.43
C VAL A 80 2.44 9.01 3.15
N ILE A 81 3.28 8.60 2.21
CA ILE A 81 3.28 9.16 0.87
C ILE A 81 2.20 8.43 0.09
N SER A 82 1.28 9.17 -0.50
CA SER A 82 0.18 8.60 -1.28
C SER A 82 0.01 9.37 -2.58
N VAL A 83 -0.70 8.74 -3.52
CA VAL A 83 -1.12 9.40 -4.76
C VAL A 83 -2.63 9.28 -4.90
N LYS A 84 -3.20 10.11 -5.75
CA LYS A 84 -4.63 10.12 -6.04
C LYS A 84 -4.91 9.24 -7.24
N LEU A 85 -6.17 8.80 -7.38
CA LEU A 85 -6.61 7.93 -8.47
C LEU A 85 -6.26 8.45 -9.87
N ASP A 86 -6.32 9.76 -10.07
CA ASP A 86 -6.08 10.39 -11.36
C ASP A 86 -4.64 10.93 -11.55
N ASP A 87 -3.75 10.69 -10.60
CA ASP A 87 -2.35 11.08 -10.77
C ASP A 87 -1.71 10.28 -11.91
N LYS A 88 -0.90 10.96 -12.70
CA LYS A 88 -0.29 10.41 -13.91
C LYS A 88 1.03 9.69 -13.62
N GLU A 89 1.47 8.88 -14.58
CA GLU A 89 2.68 8.06 -14.45
C GLU A 89 3.92 8.87 -14.09
N ASP A 90 4.09 10.08 -14.61
CA ASP A 90 5.24 10.92 -14.31
C ASP A 90 5.26 11.34 -12.83
N THR A 91 4.12 11.71 -12.28
CA THR A 91 3.99 12.03 -10.86
C THR A 91 4.31 10.82 -9.99
N ILE A 92 3.77 9.65 -10.39
CA ILE A 92 4.00 8.40 -9.65
C ILE A 92 5.49 8.03 -9.70
N ALA A 93 6.11 8.14 -10.88
CA ALA A 93 7.52 7.85 -11.07
C ALA A 93 8.40 8.77 -10.20
N GLU A 94 8.06 10.06 -10.12
CA GLU A 94 8.76 11.01 -9.27
C GLU A 94 8.69 10.60 -7.79
N HIS A 95 7.54 10.14 -7.33
CA HIS A 95 7.37 9.71 -5.94
C HIS A 95 8.26 8.49 -5.64
N PHE A 96 8.29 7.50 -6.52
CA PHE A 96 9.16 6.35 -6.34
C PHE A 96 10.64 6.75 -6.31
N ALA A 97 11.03 7.66 -7.20
CA ALA A 97 12.42 8.13 -7.26
C ALA A 97 12.81 8.94 -6.02
N LYS A 98 11.90 9.80 -5.55
CA LYS A 98 12.18 10.71 -4.44
C LYS A 98 12.21 10.02 -3.08
N TYR A 99 11.31 9.06 -2.86
CA TYR A 99 11.10 8.50 -1.54
C TYR A 99 11.67 7.08 -1.35
N ALA A 100 12.22 6.50 -2.41
CA ALA A 100 12.87 5.18 -2.36
C ALA A 100 12.00 4.10 -1.71
N VAL A 101 10.70 4.12 -2.00
CA VAL A 101 9.74 3.14 -1.49
C VAL A 101 9.49 2.06 -2.54
N THR A 102 8.95 0.92 -2.12
CA THR A 102 8.64 -0.20 -3.02
C THR A 102 7.17 -0.24 -3.42
N ALA A 103 6.33 0.47 -2.70
CA ALA A 103 4.90 0.57 -2.99
C ALA A 103 4.38 1.92 -2.51
N ILE A 104 3.36 2.44 -3.20
CA ILE A 104 2.72 3.72 -2.86
C ILE A 104 1.21 3.49 -2.82
N PRO A 105 0.55 3.83 -1.70
CA PRO A 105 -0.90 3.70 -1.62
C PRO A 105 -1.61 4.74 -2.48
N VAL A 106 -2.75 4.34 -3.02
CA VAL A 106 -3.63 5.18 -3.83
C VAL A 106 -4.89 5.48 -3.02
N VAL A 107 -5.23 6.75 -2.91
CA VAL A 107 -6.39 7.21 -2.17
C VAL A 107 -7.32 8.04 -3.06
N ASP A 108 -8.57 8.15 -2.64
CA ASP A 108 -9.55 9.02 -3.30
C ASP A 108 -9.49 10.45 -2.72
N GLU A 109 -10.42 11.30 -3.12
CA GLU A 109 -10.51 12.68 -2.66
C GLU A 109 -10.72 12.82 -1.16
N ASN A 110 -11.25 11.78 -0.53
CA ASN A 110 -11.55 11.75 0.91
C ASN A 110 -10.48 11.00 1.70
N GLU A 111 -9.31 10.76 1.10
CA GLU A 111 -8.20 10.03 1.71
C GLU A 111 -8.53 8.56 1.99
N ARG A 112 -9.55 8.01 1.36
CA ARG A 112 -9.91 6.59 1.50
C ARG A 112 -9.03 5.75 0.61
N MET A 113 -8.51 4.68 1.16
CA MET A 113 -7.63 3.78 0.43
C MET A 113 -8.35 3.05 -0.69
N GLN A 114 -7.78 3.07 -1.89
CA GLN A 114 -8.35 2.46 -3.09
C GLN A 114 -7.50 1.29 -3.58
N GLY A 115 -6.22 1.37 -3.40
CA GLY A 115 -5.30 0.35 -3.87
C GLY A 115 -3.87 0.71 -3.51
N THR A 116 -2.93 -0.02 -4.08
CA THR A 116 -1.51 0.30 -3.94
C THR A 116 -0.82 0.07 -5.28
N ILE A 117 0.20 0.87 -5.58
CA ILE A 117 1.02 0.71 -6.77
C ILE A 117 2.37 0.19 -6.32
N MET A 118 2.72 -1.01 -6.77
CA MET A 118 4.07 -1.54 -6.56
C MET A 118 4.96 -1.03 -7.68
N PHE A 119 6.26 -0.92 -7.42
CA PHE A 119 7.20 -0.45 -8.43
C PHE A 119 7.09 -1.25 -9.73
N LYS A 120 6.87 -2.56 -9.63
CA LYS A 120 6.69 -3.40 -10.82
C LYS A 120 5.48 -2.98 -11.66
N ASN A 121 4.43 -2.47 -11.03
CA ASN A 121 3.22 -2.01 -11.75
C ASN A 121 3.56 -0.79 -12.61
N LEU A 122 4.37 0.12 -12.09
CA LEU A 122 4.84 1.28 -12.86
C LEU A 122 5.68 0.82 -14.06
N LEU A 123 6.60 -0.11 -13.82
CA LEU A 123 7.46 -0.62 -14.91
C LEU A 123 6.66 -1.26 -16.03
N GLU A 124 5.57 -1.96 -15.71
CA GLU A 124 4.70 -2.59 -16.71
C GLU A 124 4.07 -1.56 -17.65
N VAL A 125 3.88 -0.34 -17.18
CA VAL A 125 3.26 0.73 -17.96
C VAL A 125 4.31 1.54 -18.73
N VAL A 126 5.43 1.92 -18.08
CA VAL A 126 6.43 2.80 -18.71
C VAL A 126 7.45 2.03 -19.55
N ALA A 127 7.64 0.75 -19.27
CA ALA A 127 8.61 -0.10 -19.97
C ALA A 127 8.08 -1.53 -20.08
N PRO A 128 6.96 -1.74 -20.79
CA PRO A 128 6.30 -3.06 -20.82
C PRO A 128 7.19 -4.18 -21.34
N HIS A 129 8.17 -3.85 -22.17
CA HIS A 129 9.11 -4.86 -22.69
C HIS A 129 10.05 -5.42 -21.61
N LEU A 130 10.19 -4.74 -20.48
CA LEU A 130 11.04 -5.20 -19.38
C LEU A 130 10.28 -6.15 -18.44
N GLY A 131 8.95 -6.16 -18.51
CA GLY A 131 8.10 -6.99 -17.66
C GLY A 131 7.85 -8.39 -18.20
N GLN A 132 8.47 -8.76 -19.29
CA GLN A 132 8.28 -10.06 -19.92
C GLN A 132 9.30 -11.09 -19.45
#